data_4f5e900210f3b31da855ed4a5fdb6ccd
#
_entry.id   4f5e900210f3b31da855ed4a5fdb6ccd
#
_cell.length_a   1.000
_cell.length_b   1.000
_cell.length_c   1.000
_cell.angle_alpha   90.00
_cell.angle_beta   90.00
_cell.angle_gamma   90.00
#
_symmetry.space_group_name_H-M   'P 1'
#
loop_
_entity.id
_entity.type
_entity.pdbx_description
1 polymer ?
#
loop_
_entity_poly.entity_id
_entity_poly.type
_entity_poly.pdbx_seq_one_letter_code
_entity_poly.pdbx_strand_id
1 'polypeptide(L)'
;MFKTVLTHLQFAKNLKQTIHRFTPAHAHPDAVIEPILVLSTRFAETEQTMVPEVFSPVTGKWGIKDLHKTYIDDEHYNAGHGHAYEQYGIDREQGAVVVVRPDQYVAKILSLENAAGVERFFEGCLLEQRAVVNGVGKH
;
A
#
# COMPACT_ATOMS: atom_id res chain seq x y z
N MET A 1 -16.91 3.25 -14.67
CA MET A 1 -15.98 4.27 -14.17
C MET A 1 -16.03 4.45 -12.64
N PHE A 2 -17.19 4.67 -12.02
CA PHE A 2 -17.29 4.81 -10.54
C PHE A 2 -16.94 3.55 -9.72
N LYS A 3 -17.17 2.36 -10.25
CA LYS A 3 -16.93 1.09 -9.53
C LYS A 3 -15.45 0.86 -9.24
N THR A 4 -14.56 1.22 -10.17
CA THR A 4 -13.11 1.05 -10.02
C THR A 4 -12.53 1.95 -8.92
N VAL A 5 -12.94 3.22 -8.87
CA VAL A 5 -12.48 4.18 -7.83
C VAL A 5 -12.92 3.75 -6.43
N LEU A 6 -14.17 3.29 -6.27
CA LEU A 6 -14.68 2.80 -4.98
C LEU A 6 -13.96 1.54 -4.50
N THR A 7 -13.61 0.62 -5.39
CA THR A 7 -12.86 -0.60 -5.06
C THR A 7 -11.46 -0.25 -4.58
N HIS A 8 -10.77 0.68 -5.22
CA HIS A 8 -9.43 1.14 -4.81
C HIS A 8 -9.44 1.84 -3.45
N LEU A 9 -10.44 2.70 -3.19
CA LEU A 9 -10.59 3.37 -1.89
C LEU A 9 -10.91 2.38 -0.76
N GLN A 10 -11.76 1.40 -1.01
CA GLN A 10 -12.07 0.37 -0.01
C GLN A 10 -10.85 -0.51 0.27
N PHE A 11 -10.10 -0.89 -0.77
CA PHE A 11 -8.85 -1.61 -0.62
C PHE A 11 -7.84 -0.82 0.22
N ALA A 12 -7.66 0.48 -0.04
CA ALA A 12 -6.75 1.34 0.70
C ALA A 12 -7.11 1.43 2.20
N LYS A 13 -8.41 1.48 2.54
CA LYS A 13 -8.88 1.43 3.94
C LYS A 13 -8.55 0.10 4.61
N ASN A 14 -8.80 -1.02 3.94
CA ASN A 14 -8.50 -2.34 4.46
C ASN A 14 -6.99 -2.53 4.64
N LEU A 15 -6.19 -2.07 3.67
CA LEU A 15 -4.74 -2.10 3.75
C LEU A 15 -4.21 -1.30 4.94
N LYS A 16 -4.75 -0.10 5.19
CA LYS A 16 -4.40 0.71 6.37
C LYS A 16 -4.67 -0.05 7.68
N GLN A 17 -5.80 -0.73 7.78
CA GLN A 17 -6.13 -1.56 8.96
C GLN A 17 -5.17 -2.74 9.11
N THR A 18 -4.84 -3.44 8.02
CA THR A 18 -3.87 -4.53 8.02
C THR A 18 -2.48 -4.05 8.47
N ILE A 19 -2.00 -2.92 7.95
CA ILE A 19 -0.72 -2.33 8.37
C ILE A 19 -0.73 -2.04 9.87
N HIS A 20 -1.77 -1.40 10.39
CA HIS A 20 -1.89 -1.11 11.83
C HIS A 20 -1.91 -2.36 12.70
N ARG A 21 -2.54 -3.43 12.24
CA ARG A 21 -2.63 -4.70 12.96
C ARG A 21 -1.27 -5.34 13.22
N PHE A 22 -0.34 -5.22 12.27
CA PHE A 22 0.97 -5.87 12.32
C PHE A 22 2.13 -4.93 12.69
N THR A 23 1.90 -3.62 12.73
CA THR A 23 2.93 -2.63 13.07
C THR A 23 2.81 -2.20 14.53
N PRO A 24 3.91 -2.28 15.34
CA PRO A 24 3.89 -1.79 16.71
C PRO A 24 3.51 -0.31 16.79
N ALA A 25 2.70 0.09 17.77
CA ALA A 25 2.17 1.45 17.89
C ALA A 25 3.24 2.55 18.03
N HIS A 26 4.42 2.20 18.52
CA HIS A 26 5.56 3.12 18.68
C HIS A 26 6.54 3.11 17.51
N ALA A 27 6.34 2.21 16.55
CA ALA A 27 7.19 2.10 15.37
C ALA A 27 6.71 3.04 14.24
N HIS A 28 7.59 3.29 13.27
CA HIS A 28 7.19 3.99 12.05
C HIS A 28 6.09 3.19 11.33
N PRO A 29 5.07 3.83 10.74
CA PRO A 29 3.98 3.12 10.05
C PRO A 29 4.44 2.08 9.03
N ASP A 30 5.57 2.33 8.37
CA ASP A 30 6.13 1.45 7.33
C ASP A 30 7.19 0.48 7.85
N ALA A 31 7.36 0.36 9.17
CA ALA A 31 8.42 -0.46 9.74
C ALA A 31 8.27 -1.96 9.45
N VAL A 32 7.05 -2.43 9.19
CA VAL A 32 6.74 -3.85 8.97
C VAL A 32 6.19 -4.09 7.57
N ILE A 33 5.23 -3.28 7.14
CA ILE A 33 4.62 -3.35 5.81
C ILE A 33 4.71 -1.96 5.19
N GLU A 34 5.46 -1.84 4.11
CA GLU A 34 5.58 -0.60 3.34
C GLU A 34 4.65 -0.64 2.13
N PRO A 35 3.60 0.20 2.09
CA PRO A 35 2.71 0.28 0.94
C PRO A 35 3.29 1.18 -0.14
N ILE A 36 3.32 0.69 -1.38
CA ILE A 36 3.70 1.44 -2.57
C ILE A 36 2.55 1.38 -3.56
N LEU A 37 2.21 2.52 -4.16
CA LEU A 37 1.20 2.64 -5.21
C LEU A 37 1.87 2.85 -6.56
N VAL A 38 1.48 2.06 -7.55
CA VAL A 38 1.85 2.28 -8.94
C VAL A 38 0.57 2.50 -9.75
N LEU A 39 0.40 3.70 -10.29
CA LEU A 39 -0.78 4.09 -11.06
C LEU A 39 -0.56 3.75 -12.54
N SER A 40 -1.60 3.21 -13.19
CA SER A 40 -1.61 2.91 -14.63
C SER A 40 -2.05 4.09 -15.50
N THR A 41 -2.22 5.29 -14.91
CA THR A 41 -2.63 6.52 -15.59
C THR A 41 -1.43 7.22 -16.26
N ARG A 42 -1.71 8.21 -17.08
CA ARG A 42 -0.66 9.10 -17.59
C ARG A 42 -0.29 10.14 -16.54
N PHE A 43 0.97 10.55 -16.54
CA PHE A 43 1.47 11.57 -15.62
C PHE A 43 0.65 12.88 -15.69
N ALA A 44 0.33 13.35 -16.90
CA ALA A 44 -0.44 14.57 -17.12
C ALA A 44 -1.91 14.50 -16.64
N GLU A 45 -2.43 13.30 -16.40
CA GLU A 45 -3.81 13.06 -15.96
C GLU A 45 -3.90 12.76 -14.45
N THR A 46 -2.76 12.71 -13.77
CA THR A 46 -2.69 12.31 -12.35
C THR A 46 -2.64 13.54 -11.45
N GLU A 47 -3.60 13.64 -10.54
CA GLU A 47 -3.62 14.65 -9.50
C GLU A 47 -3.26 14.02 -8.15
N GLN A 48 -2.51 14.76 -7.33
CA GLN A 48 -2.09 14.32 -6.00
C GLN A 48 -3.28 14.02 -5.07
N THR A 49 -4.41 14.69 -5.30
CA THR A 49 -5.67 14.48 -4.56
C THR A 49 -6.29 13.10 -4.80
N MET A 50 -5.91 12.42 -5.87
CA MET A 50 -6.37 11.06 -6.18
C MET A 50 -5.66 9.98 -5.36
N VAL A 51 -4.54 10.31 -4.69
CA VAL A 51 -3.74 9.36 -3.94
C VAL A 51 -4.32 9.15 -2.54
N PRO A 52 -4.74 7.92 -2.16
CA PRO A 52 -5.17 7.63 -0.81
C PRO A 52 -4.08 7.89 0.23
N GLU A 53 -4.47 8.36 1.42
CA GLU A 53 -3.56 8.75 2.51
C GLU A 53 -2.55 7.65 2.89
N VAL A 54 -2.92 6.39 2.81
CA VAL A 54 -2.04 5.25 3.13
C VAL A 54 -0.79 5.21 2.24
N PHE A 55 -0.86 5.76 1.02
CA PHE A 55 0.26 5.87 0.08
C PHE A 55 0.91 7.27 0.06
N SER A 56 0.52 8.14 0.97
CA SER A 56 1.11 9.47 1.13
C SER A 56 1.03 9.90 2.59
N PRO A 57 1.56 9.11 3.54
CA PRO A 57 1.45 9.39 4.96
C PRO A 57 2.20 10.67 5.32
N VAL A 58 1.72 11.34 6.35
CA VAL A 58 2.44 12.46 6.98
C VAL A 58 3.39 11.89 8.01
N THR A 59 4.67 12.16 7.86
CA THR A 59 5.72 11.58 8.70
C THR A 59 6.65 12.61 9.31
N GLY A 60 7.34 12.19 10.36
CA GLY A 60 8.34 13.00 11.06
C GLY A 60 7.78 14.17 11.87
N LYS A 61 8.65 14.85 12.62
CA LYS A 61 8.29 15.98 13.50
C LYS A 61 7.75 17.21 12.77
N TRP A 62 8.03 17.32 11.48
CA TRP A 62 7.62 18.47 10.66
C TRP A 62 6.30 18.24 9.94
N GLY A 63 5.70 17.06 10.06
CA GLY A 63 4.43 16.76 9.42
C GLY A 63 4.49 16.82 7.88
N ILE A 64 5.60 16.39 7.28
CA ILE A 64 5.80 16.41 5.83
C ILE A 64 5.16 15.18 5.22
N LYS A 65 4.40 15.40 4.15
CA LYS A 65 3.76 14.33 3.38
C LYS A 65 4.82 13.56 2.57
N ASP A 66 4.88 12.24 2.76
CA ASP A 66 5.76 11.38 1.98
C ASP A 66 5.15 11.10 0.60
N LEU A 67 5.80 11.59 -0.44
CA LEU A 67 5.38 11.42 -1.83
C LEU A 67 6.17 10.33 -2.55
N HIS A 68 7.15 9.70 -1.89
CA HIS A 68 7.99 8.66 -2.49
C HIS A 68 7.35 7.27 -2.52
N LYS A 69 6.08 7.18 -2.14
CA LYS A 69 5.31 5.92 -2.13
C LYS A 69 4.33 5.79 -3.29
N THR A 70 4.28 6.77 -4.16
CA THR A 70 3.39 6.77 -5.33
C THR A 70 4.19 7.00 -6.60
N TYR A 71 4.05 6.07 -7.52
CA TYR A 71 4.68 6.08 -8.83
C TYR A 71 3.63 6.01 -9.93
N ILE A 72 4.00 6.45 -11.13
CA ILE A 72 3.15 6.40 -12.31
C ILE A 72 3.85 5.55 -13.35
N ASP A 73 3.16 4.54 -13.87
CA ASP A 73 3.65 3.63 -14.90
C ASP A 73 3.49 4.27 -16.29
N ASP A 74 4.24 5.34 -16.51
CA ASP A 74 4.22 6.14 -17.74
C ASP A 74 5.65 6.46 -18.20
N GLU A 75 5.86 6.51 -19.51
CA GLU A 75 7.18 6.73 -20.12
C GLU A 75 7.66 8.19 -20.05
N HIS A 76 6.83 9.11 -19.68
CA HIS A 76 6.91 10.55 -19.61
C HIS A 76 8.23 11.23 -20.08
N TYR A 77 9.30 11.29 -19.26
CA TYR A 77 10.56 11.95 -19.62
C TYR A 77 11.70 11.02 -20.04
N ASN A 78 11.61 9.75 -19.71
CA ASN A 78 12.69 8.80 -19.94
C ASN A 78 12.20 7.67 -20.83
N ALA A 79 12.68 7.62 -22.07
CA ALA A 79 12.39 6.52 -22.99
C ALA A 79 12.73 5.17 -22.35
N GLY A 80 11.83 4.22 -22.45
CA GLY A 80 11.95 2.89 -21.85
C GLY A 80 11.63 2.79 -20.35
N HIS A 81 11.22 3.86 -19.69
CA HIS A 81 10.64 3.81 -18.35
C HIS A 81 9.14 3.50 -18.41
N GLY A 82 8.55 3.18 -17.29
CA GLY A 82 7.20 2.63 -17.23
C GLY A 82 7.23 1.11 -17.42
N HIS A 83 6.14 0.53 -17.92
CA HIS A 83 6.01 -0.91 -18.20
C HIS A 83 5.99 -1.83 -16.97
N ALA A 84 5.80 -1.29 -15.75
CA ALA A 84 5.72 -2.11 -14.54
C ALA A 84 4.56 -3.11 -14.62
N TYR A 85 3.40 -2.68 -15.07
CA TYR A 85 2.23 -3.56 -15.24
C TYR A 85 2.52 -4.69 -16.23
N GLU A 86 3.17 -4.39 -17.34
CA GLU A 86 3.55 -5.38 -18.35
C GLU A 86 4.57 -6.38 -17.79
N GLN A 87 5.61 -5.90 -17.11
CA GLN A 87 6.66 -6.74 -16.53
C GLN A 87 6.13 -7.69 -15.44
N TYR A 88 5.13 -7.27 -14.66
CA TYR A 88 4.47 -8.11 -13.68
C TYR A 88 3.32 -8.95 -14.27
N GLY A 89 2.97 -8.76 -15.54
CA GLY A 89 1.83 -9.44 -16.18
C GLY A 89 0.48 -9.03 -15.60
N ILE A 90 0.35 -7.77 -15.17
CA ILE A 90 -0.85 -7.23 -14.53
C ILE A 90 -1.68 -6.47 -15.55
N ASP A 91 -2.96 -6.76 -15.60
CA ASP A 91 -3.93 -6.00 -16.40
C ASP A 91 -4.06 -4.56 -15.86
N ARG A 92 -3.91 -3.57 -16.74
CA ARG A 92 -3.90 -2.14 -16.35
C ARG A 92 -5.24 -1.62 -15.85
N GLU A 93 -6.35 -2.25 -16.24
CA GLU A 93 -7.70 -1.86 -15.82
C GLU A 93 -8.09 -2.51 -14.50
N GLN A 94 -7.72 -3.77 -14.31
CA GLN A 94 -8.06 -4.53 -13.11
C GLN A 94 -7.09 -4.26 -11.95
N GLY A 95 -5.83 -4.01 -12.25
CA GLY A 95 -4.79 -3.87 -11.25
C GLY A 95 -4.55 -5.15 -10.45
N ALA A 96 -3.59 -5.11 -9.56
CA ALA A 96 -3.30 -6.19 -8.62
C ALA A 96 -2.58 -5.69 -7.38
N VAL A 97 -2.54 -6.52 -6.35
CA VAL A 97 -1.65 -6.38 -5.20
C VAL A 97 -0.47 -7.31 -5.37
N VAL A 98 0.73 -6.75 -5.38
CA VAL A 98 1.97 -7.53 -5.42
C VAL A 98 2.63 -7.44 -4.06
N VAL A 99 2.73 -8.56 -3.36
CA VAL A 99 3.46 -8.64 -2.10
C VAL A 99 4.90 -9.02 -2.39
N VAL A 100 5.81 -8.11 -2.04
CA VAL A 100 7.25 -8.27 -2.26
C VAL A 100 7.94 -8.47 -0.92
N ARG A 101 8.84 -9.44 -0.85
CA ARG A 101 9.67 -9.70 0.33
C ARG A 101 10.84 -8.71 0.42
N PRO A 102 11.47 -8.57 1.61
CA PRO A 102 12.65 -7.71 1.78
C PRO A 102 13.84 -8.05 0.87
N ASP A 103 13.94 -9.32 0.42
CA ASP A 103 14.93 -9.79 -0.56
C ASP A 103 14.53 -9.55 -2.02
N GLN A 104 13.48 -8.74 -2.25
CA GLN A 104 12.94 -8.30 -3.53
C GLN A 104 12.25 -9.40 -4.36
N TYR A 105 12.00 -10.58 -3.80
CA TYR A 105 11.20 -11.60 -4.47
C TYR A 105 9.70 -11.36 -4.29
N VAL A 106 8.95 -11.59 -5.37
CA VAL A 106 7.48 -11.60 -5.32
C VAL A 106 7.01 -12.83 -4.54
N ALA A 107 6.34 -12.60 -3.42
CA ALA A 107 5.78 -13.65 -2.58
C ALA A 107 4.36 -14.02 -2.98
N LYS A 108 3.56 -13.04 -3.40
CA LYS A 108 2.15 -13.24 -3.77
C LYS A 108 1.68 -12.17 -4.73
N ILE A 109 0.78 -12.54 -5.65
CA ILE A 109 -0.01 -11.61 -6.46
C ILE A 109 -1.49 -11.92 -6.19
N LEU A 110 -2.26 -10.89 -5.90
CA LEU A 110 -3.68 -10.99 -5.53
C LEU A 110 -4.49 -9.93 -6.29
N SER A 111 -5.76 -10.21 -6.54
CA SER A 111 -6.70 -9.19 -7.03
C SER A 111 -6.91 -8.09 -5.99
N LEU A 112 -7.13 -6.85 -6.43
CA LEU A 112 -7.53 -5.72 -5.57
C LEU A 112 -8.84 -5.97 -4.81
N GLU A 113 -9.71 -6.84 -5.33
CA GLU A 113 -10.95 -7.22 -4.65
C GLU A 113 -10.71 -8.19 -3.47
N ASN A 114 -9.53 -8.82 -3.41
CA ASN A 114 -9.18 -9.83 -2.40
C ASN A 114 -8.38 -9.25 -1.22
N ALA A 115 -8.88 -8.19 -0.60
CA ALA A 115 -8.23 -7.58 0.58
C ALA A 115 -8.06 -8.58 1.74
N ALA A 116 -9.04 -9.47 1.95
CA ALA A 116 -8.94 -10.54 2.95
C ALA A 116 -7.82 -11.54 2.65
N GLY A 117 -7.47 -11.73 1.38
CA GLY A 117 -6.32 -12.56 0.99
C GLY A 117 -4.98 -11.94 1.35
N VAL A 118 -4.88 -10.61 1.28
CA VAL A 118 -3.69 -9.85 1.72
C VAL A 118 -3.51 -9.99 3.23
N GLU A 119 -4.56 -9.78 4.00
CA GLU A 119 -4.54 -9.91 5.45
C GLU A 119 -4.13 -11.33 5.88
N ARG A 120 -4.77 -12.37 5.32
CA ARG A 120 -4.40 -13.78 5.58
C ARG A 120 -2.97 -14.13 5.21
N PHE A 121 -2.42 -13.51 4.16
CA PHE A 121 -1.02 -13.70 3.83
C PHE A 121 -0.11 -13.21 4.97
N PHE A 122 -0.38 -12.01 5.50
CA PHE A 122 0.42 -11.45 6.59
C PHE A 122 0.19 -12.18 7.91
N GLU A 123 -1.01 -12.69 8.20
CA GLU A 123 -1.28 -13.58 9.34
C GLU A 123 -0.41 -14.84 9.33
N GLY A 124 -0.05 -15.32 8.15
CA GLY A 124 0.81 -16.50 8.00
C GLY A 124 2.31 -16.25 8.26
N CYS A 125 2.76 -14.98 8.27
CA CYS A 125 4.19 -14.66 8.37
C CYS A 125 4.53 -13.55 9.37
N LEU A 126 3.56 -12.81 9.89
CA LEU A 126 3.76 -11.73 10.84
C LEU A 126 3.00 -11.99 12.14
N LEU A 127 3.53 -11.45 13.25
CA LEU A 127 2.85 -11.49 14.54
C LEU A 127 1.94 -10.26 14.70
N GLU A 128 0.69 -10.51 15.07
CA GLU A 128 -0.25 -9.46 15.39
C GLU A 128 0.23 -8.66 16.62
N GLN A 129 0.23 -7.35 16.51
CA GLN A 129 0.58 -6.46 17.60
C GLN A 129 -0.65 -6.27 18.49
N ARG A 130 -0.64 -6.88 19.67
CA ARG A 130 -1.69 -6.65 20.67
C ARG A 130 -1.60 -5.21 21.15
N ALA A 131 -2.74 -4.50 21.19
CA ALA A 131 -2.82 -3.25 21.92
C ALA A 131 -2.37 -3.53 23.37
N VAL A 132 -1.34 -2.80 23.82
CA VAL A 132 -0.96 -2.84 25.25
C VAL A 132 -2.13 -2.24 26.01
N VAL A 133 -2.97 -3.09 26.56
CA VAL A 133 -3.96 -2.67 27.57
C VAL A 133 -3.12 -2.28 28.77
N ASN A 134 -2.89 -0.99 28.96
CA ASN A 134 -2.35 -0.47 30.21
C ASN A 134 -3.35 -0.85 31.31
N GLY A 135 -3.07 -1.96 31.95
CA GLY A 135 -3.77 -2.36 33.16
C GLY A 135 -3.49 -1.30 34.21
N VAL A 136 -4.50 -0.46 34.48
CA VAL A 136 -4.53 0.37 35.67
C VAL A 136 -4.59 -0.60 36.85
N GLY A 137 -3.42 -0.91 37.39
CA GLY A 137 -3.28 -1.57 38.66
C GLY A 137 -3.84 -0.62 39.72
N LYS A 138 -5.05 -0.87 40.17
CA LYS A 138 -5.53 -0.34 41.44
C LYS A 138 -4.76 -1.07 42.53
N HIS A 139 -3.98 -0.34 43.26
CA HIS A 139 -3.68 -0.61 44.64
C HIS A 139 -4.22 0.52 45.50
#